data_37f22c37f9f7f6ccc1a4b97043dd71a5
#
_entry.id   37f22c37f9f7f6ccc1a4b97043dd71a5
#
_cell.length_a   1.000
_cell.length_b   1.000
_cell.length_c   1.000
_cell.angle_alpha   90.00
_cell.angle_beta   90.00
_cell.angle_gamma   90.00
#
_symmetry.space_group_name_H-M   'P 1'
#
loop_
_entity.id
_entity.type
_entity.pdbx_description
1 polymer ?
#
loop_
_entity_poly.entity_id
_entity_poly.type
_entity_poly.pdbx_seq_one_letter_code
_entity_poly.pdbx_strand_id
1 'polypeptide(L)'
;MREKIKLSGVPETMLQTVYARAKESSGRGAIHDAKAEEIIEKLDYDFSLADKDTAMRSGVIARTIVLDKLTKSWLAAHSGAVVVNIACGLDTRCYRMSGYAHWYNLDLPETMAVREKLLPESGTISQIAMSAMEDWGSKISEQNVPVLIVIEGLTMYLNAKDVQQIFAVISGCFSQATVFVETMNPTMVRHFKEKSIDASNAKFNWGIKNGKALAELLPDFRFVEEHSLTEGMAAFVPIYKLLDRLPAVRNISNKIIVLEKE
;
A
#
# COMPACT_ATOMS: atom_id res chain seq x y z
N MET A 1 -10.74 25.36 8.46
CA MET A 1 -11.64 25.27 7.27
C MET A 1 -11.43 23.87 6.72
N ARG A 2 -12.49 23.14 6.34
CA ARG A 2 -12.34 21.80 5.77
C ARG A 2 -11.95 21.89 4.30
N GLU A 3 -11.07 21.01 3.85
CA GLU A 3 -10.57 20.96 2.47
C GLU A 3 -11.52 20.16 1.56
N LYS A 4 -11.97 20.79 0.47
CA LYS A 4 -12.72 20.13 -0.59
C LYS A 4 -11.75 19.53 -1.59
N ILE A 5 -11.72 18.19 -1.66
CA ILE A 5 -10.88 17.46 -2.59
C ILE A 5 -11.73 17.00 -3.77
N LYS A 6 -11.26 17.31 -4.99
CA LYS A 6 -11.86 16.83 -6.23
C LYS A 6 -10.82 15.96 -6.94
N LEU A 7 -10.95 14.67 -6.78
CA LEU A 7 -10.19 13.65 -7.50
C LEU A 7 -11.17 12.70 -8.19
N SER A 8 -10.70 11.96 -9.17
CA SER A 8 -11.46 10.91 -9.84
C SER A 8 -10.55 9.74 -10.19
N GLY A 9 -11.14 8.58 -10.42
CA GLY A 9 -10.39 7.37 -10.75
C GLY A 9 -9.60 6.81 -9.57
N VAL A 10 -8.45 6.20 -9.86
CA VAL A 10 -7.59 5.56 -8.85
C VAL A 10 -7.16 6.53 -7.74
N PRO A 11 -6.74 7.78 -8.01
CA PRO A 11 -6.39 8.73 -6.95
C PRO A 11 -7.50 8.97 -5.92
N GLU A 12 -8.78 8.94 -6.32
CA GLU A 12 -9.88 9.13 -5.37
C GLU A 12 -9.99 8.00 -4.36
N THR A 13 -9.54 6.78 -4.71
CA THR A 13 -9.61 5.62 -3.81
C THR A 13 -8.79 5.80 -2.54
N MET A 14 -7.77 6.68 -2.54
CA MET A 14 -6.98 6.98 -1.34
C MET A 14 -7.84 7.56 -0.20
N LEU A 15 -8.92 8.29 -0.52
CA LEU A 15 -9.85 8.84 0.47
C LEU A 15 -10.62 7.72 1.19
N GLN A 16 -10.99 6.67 0.45
CA GLN A 16 -11.68 5.50 1.00
C GLN A 16 -10.78 4.74 1.98
N THR A 17 -9.50 4.62 1.62
CA THR A 17 -8.52 3.87 2.45
C THR A 17 -8.16 4.62 3.73
N VAL A 18 -7.95 5.94 3.67
CA VAL A 18 -7.68 6.73 4.87
C VAL A 18 -8.88 6.77 5.80
N TYR A 19 -10.11 6.85 5.24
CA TYR A 19 -11.34 6.77 6.02
C TYR A 19 -11.48 5.42 6.76
N ALA A 20 -11.20 4.31 6.07
CA ALA A 20 -11.26 2.98 6.68
C ALA A 20 -10.31 2.87 7.88
N ARG A 21 -9.07 3.39 7.76
CA ARG A 21 -8.10 3.40 8.86
C ARG A 21 -8.52 4.30 10.02
N ALA A 22 -8.97 5.52 9.72
CA ALA A 22 -9.45 6.44 10.75
C ALA A 22 -10.62 5.87 11.54
N LYS A 23 -11.61 5.31 10.83
CA LYS A 23 -12.78 4.69 11.45
C LYS A 23 -12.44 3.48 12.30
N GLU A 24 -11.48 2.66 11.89
CA GLU A 24 -11.00 1.55 12.70
C GLU A 24 -10.25 2.01 13.94
N SER A 25 -9.39 3.02 13.79
CA SER A 25 -8.58 3.60 14.85
C SER A 25 -9.45 4.19 15.97
N SER A 26 -10.46 5.01 15.62
CA SER A 26 -11.40 5.60 16.57
C SER A 26 -12.50 4.66 17.07
N GLY A 27 -12.63 3.48 16.43
CA GLY A 27 -13.69 2.51 16.71
C GLY A 27 -13.22 1.28 17.47
N ARG A 28 -13.10 0.15 16.75
CA ARG A 28 -12.72 -1.16 17.32
C ARG A 28 -11.27 -1.22 17.79
N GLY A 29 -10.36 -0.45 17.12
CA GLY A 29 -8.96 -0.32 17.53
C GLY A 29 -8.07 -1.51 17.12
N ALA A 30 -8.40 -2.24 16.06
CA ALA A 30 -7.50 -3.26 15.52
C ALA A 30 -6.21 -2.67 14.92
N ILE A 31 -6.26 -1.39 14.53
CA ILE A 31 -5.11 -0.55 14.18
C ILE A 31 -5.24 0.79 14.89
N HIS A 32 -4.11 1.49 15.06
CA HIS A 32 -4.07 2.86 15.58
C HIS A 32 -3.38 3.77 14.56
N ASP A 33 -4.14 4.71 14.00
CA ASP A 33 -3.69 5.65 12.97
C ASP A 33 -4.22 7.08 13.25
N ALA A 34 -3.63 7.73 14.25
CA ALA A 34 -4.02 9.09 14.65
C ALA A 34 -3.91 10.10 13.50
N LYS A 35 -2.95 9.89 12.58
CA LYS A 35 -2.84 10.77 11.40
C LYS A 35 -3.99 10.60 10.42
N ALA A 36 -4.52 9.38 10.25
CA ALA A 36 -5.72 9.17 9.45
C ALA A 36 -6.94 9.87 10.09
N GLU A 37 -7.07 9.83 11.41
CA GLU A 37 -8.14 10.56 12.12
C GLU A 37 -8.03 12.08 11.89
N GLU A 38 -6.83 12.67 12.04
CA GLU A 38 -6.57 14.08 11.76
C GLU A 38 -6.91 14.47 10.30
N ILE A 39 -6.62 13.61 9.32
CA ILE A 39 -6.93 13.83 7.91
C ILE A 39 -8.45 13.91 7.72
N ILE A 40 -9.19 12.95 8.26
CA ILE A 40 -10.66 12.90 8.09
C ILE A 40 -11.34 14.13 8.69
N GLU A 41 -10.86 14.66 9.81
CA GLU A 41 -11.37 15.90 10.40
C GLU A 41 -11.18 17.13 9.50
N LYS A 42 -10.12 17.14 8.70
CA LYS A 42 -9.79 18.23 7.75
C LYS A 42 -10.55 18.12 6.43
N LEU A 43 -11.12 16.96 6.09
CA LEU A 43 -11.79 16.73 4.81
C LEU A 43 -13.27 17.14 4.82
N ASP A 44 -13.70 17.77 3.71
CA ASP A 44 -15.10 17.95 3.36
C ASP A 44 -15.43 16.99 2.20
N TYR A 45 -15.71 15.73 2.56
CA TYR A 45 -16.00 14.65 1.61
C TYR A 45 -17.08 13.72 2.16
N ASP A 46 -17.97 13.22 1.29
CA ASP A 46 -19.02 12.27 1.67
C ASP A 46 -18.49 10.84 1.70
N PHE A 47 -18.26 10.32 2.89
CA PHE A 47 -17.80 8.95 3.12
C PHE A 47 -18.93 7.92 3.25
N SER A 48 -20.18 8.26 2.94
CA SER A 48 -21.32 7.38 3.14
C SER A 48 -21.23 6.05 2.38
N LEU A 49 -20.61 6.04 1.19
CA LEU A 49 -20.34 4.82 0.42
C LEU A 49 -19.26 3.97 1.08
N ALA A 50 -18.15 4.56 1.47
CA ALA A 50 -17.07 3.87 2.18
C ALA A 50 -17.56 3.29 3.52
N ASP A 51 -18.45 4.01 4.19
CA ASP A 51 -19.03 3.55 5.45
C ASP A 51 -19.86 2.28 5.30
N LYS A 52 -20.56 2.14 4.19
CA LYS A 52 -21.38 0.96 3.85
C LYS A 52 -20.56 -0.20 3.25
N ASP A 53 -19.36 0.07 2.74
CA ASP A 53 -18.52 -0.96 2.10
C ASP A 53 -17.65 -1.67 3.12
N THR A 54 -18.24 -2.64 3.82
CA THR A 54 -17.57 -3.43 4.87
C THR A 54 -16.44 -4.30 4.30
N ALA A 55 -16.57 -4.77 3.05
CA ALA A 55 -15.56 -5.62 2.41
C ALA A 55 -14.28 -4.81 2.15
N MET A 56 -14.42 -3.63 1.52
CA MET A 56 -13.31 -2.71 1.28
C MET A 56 -12.63 -2.34 2.61
N ARG A 57 -13.40 -1.88 3.61
CA ARG A 57 -12.82 -1.51 4.91
C ARG A 57 -12.06 -2.65 5.57
N SER A 58 -12.63 -3.86 5.57
CA SER A 58 -11.96 -5.03 6.14
C SER A 58 -10.68 -5.37 5.40
N GLY A 59 -10.66 -5.28 4.07
CA GLY A 59 -9.47 -5.47 3.25
C GLY A 59 -8.38 -4.45 3.59
N VAL A 60 -8.72 -3.15 3.69
CA VAL A 60 -7.79 -2.08 4.07
C VAL A 60 -7.18 -2.33 5.44
N ILE A 61 -8.00 -2.68 6.44
CA ILE A 61 -7.53 -2.94 7.81
C ILE A 61 -6.59 -4.15 7.83
N ALA A 62 -6.99 -5.25 7.17
CA ALA A 62 -6.20 -6.48 7.11
C ALA A 62 -4.82 -6.26 6.49
N ARG A 63 -4.74 -5.55 5.33
CA ARG A 63 -3.46 -5.26 4.69
C ARG A 63 -2.61 -4.29 5.53
N THR A 64 -3.23 -3.31 6.19
CA THR A 64 -2.52 -2.40 7.09
C THR A 64 -1.84 -3.20 8.22
N ILE A 65 -2.54 -4.14 8.85
CA ILE A 65 -1.99 -5.00 9.92
C ILE A 65 -0.79 -5.81 9.40
N VAL A 66 -0.93 -6.45 8.23
CA VAL A 66 0.13 -7.28 7.65
C VAL A 66 1.35 -6.43 7.27
N LEU A 67 1.13 -5.34 6.51
CA LEU A 67 2.22 -4.46 6.06
C LEU A 67 2.92 -3.76 7.24
N ASP A 68 2.18 -3.28 8.23
CA ASP A 68 2.78 -2.65 9.40
C ASP A 68 3.65 -3.62 10.20
N LYS A 69 3.20 -4.87 10.36
CA LYS A 69 3.99 -5.93 11.00
C LYS A 69 5.27 -6.21 10.22
N LEU A 70 5.18 -6.40 8.91
CA LEU A 70 6.33 -6.68 8.04
C LEU A 70 7.32 -5.52 8.05
N THR A 71 6.83 -4.28 7.83
CA THR A 71 7.66 -3.07 7.81
C THR A 71 8.38 -2.88 9.14
N LYS A 72 7.68 -3.02 10.27
CA LYS A 72 8.27 -2.92 11.60
C LYS A 72 9.36 -3.95 11.85
N SER A 73 9.11 -5.21 11.47
CA SER A 73 10.08 -6.30 11.62
C SER A 73 11.32 -6.07 10.74
N TRP A 74 11.10 -5.65 9.50
CA TRP A 74 12.18 -5.38 8.56
C TRP A 74 13.05 -4.21 9.02
N LEU A 75 12.45 -3.08 9.43
CA LEU A 75 13.17 -1.91 9.95
C LEU A 75 13.99 -2.24 11.21
N ALA A 76 13.48 -3.09 12.08
CA ALA A 76 14.21 -3.54 13.27
C ALA A 76 15.48 -4.33 12.93
N ALA A 77 15.52 -5.01 11.77
CA ALA A 77 16.66 -5.77 11.29
C ALA A 77 17.63 -4.94 10.42
N HIS A 78 17.22 -3.74 9.94
CA HIS A 78 17.98 -2.95 8.97
C HIS A 78 18.16 -1.50 9.47
N SER A 79 19.14 -1.30 10.35
CA SER A 79 19.43 0.03 10.87
C SER A 79 19.87 1.00 9.78
N GLY A 80 19.37 2.24 9.84
CA GLY A 80 19.71 3.28 8.86
C GLY A 80 19.04 3.09 7.50
N ALA A 81 18.02 2.26 7.42
CA ALA A 81 17.32 1.97 6.18
C ALA A 81 16.56 3.18 5.61
N VAL A 82 16.44 3.18 4.29
CA VAL A 82 15.55 4.07 3.54
C VAL A 82 14.29 3.31 3.14
N VAL A 83 13.14 3.96 3.25
CA VAL A 83 11.86 3.43 2.77
C VAL A 83 11.35 4.28 1.62
N VAL A 84 10.95 3.65 0.52
CA VAL A 84 10.25 4.30 -0.59
C VAL A 84 8.84 3.71 -0.69
N ASN A 85 7.85 4.53 -0.39
CA ASN A 85 6.44 4.17 -0.44
C ASN A 85 5.84 4.64 -1.78
N ILE A 86 5.68 3.72 -2.72
CA ILE A 86 5.24 3.97 -4.09
C ILE A 86 3.71 3.96 -4.16
N ALA A 87 3.13 4.93 -4.87
CA ALA A 87 1.69 5.19 -4.93
C ALA A 87 1.10 5.35 -3.53
N CYS A 88 1.77 6.19 -2.75
CA CYS A 88 1.54 6.33 -1.32
C CYS A 88 0.16 6.90 -0.94
N GLY A 89 -0.50 7.61 -1.86
CA GLY A 89 -1.78 8.25 -1.56
C GLY A 89 -1.75 9.04 -0.25
N LEU A 90 -2.70 8.73 0.61
CA LEU A 90 -2.76 9.23 2.00
C LEU A 90 -2.33 8.17 3.02
N ASP A 91 -1.39 7.29 2.66
CA ASP A 91 -0.77 6.39 3.64
C ASP A 91 0.02 7.19 4.69
N THR A 92 -0.18 6.84 5.93
CA THR A 92 0.37 7.50 7.12
C THR A 92 1.39 6.61 7.84
N ARG A 93 1.88 5.54 7.17
CA ARG A 93 2.80 4.56 7.78
C ARG A 93 4.08 5.21 8.28
N CYS A 94 4.62 6.20 7.57
CA CYS A 94 5.79 6.96 7.99
C CYS A 94 5.67 7.60 9.39
N TYR A 95 4.46 7.92 9.85
CA TYR A 95 4.23 8.53 11.15
C TYR A 95 4.12 7.51 12.31
N ARG A 96 3.87 6.23 12.00
CA ARG A 96 3.72 5.17 13.01
C ARG A 96 4.84 4.13 12.98
N MET A 97 5.80 4.27 12.05
CA MET A 97 7.02 3.47 12.00
C MET A 97 8.20 4.26 12.57
N SER A 98 9.22 3.55 13.03
CA SER A 98 10.48 4.10 13.52
C SER A 98 11.65 3.22 13.08
N GLY A 99 12.87 3.76 13.15
CA GLY A 99 14.09 3.02 12.81
C GLY A 99 14.56 3.20 11.36
N TYR A 100 13.83 3.95 10.54
CA TYR A 100 14.32 4.38 9.22
C TYR A 100 15.18 5.64 9.32
N ALA A 101 16.14 5.78 8.41
CA ALA A 101 16.92 7.02 8.26
C ALA A 101 16.11 8.05 7.44
N HIS A 102 15.47 7.61 6.38
CA HIS A 102 14.62 8.46 5.55
C HIS A 102 13.41 7.69 4.99
N TRP A 103 12.29 8.39 4.82
CA TRP A 103 11.07 7.87 4.22
C TRP A 103 10.65 8.75 3.04
N TYR A 104 10.61 8.17 1.85
CA TYR A 104 10.13 8.83 0.63
C TYR A 104 8.72 8.39 0.30
N ASN A 105 7.79 9.34 0.22
CA ASN A 105 6.43 9.14 -0.26
C ASN A 105 6.36 9.57 -1.72
N LEU A 106 6.07 8.63 -2.62
CA LEU A 106 6.03 8.85 -4.06
C LEU A 106 4.63 8.58 -4.60
N ASP A 107 4.08 9.55 -5.34
CA ASP A 107 2.81 9.40 -6.06
C ASP A 107 2.72 10.44 -7.18
N LEU A 108 1.68 10.34 -8.00
CA LEU A 108 1.40 11.28 -9.08
C LEU A 108 1.27 12.73 -8.54
N PRO A 109 1.63 13.74 -9.35
CA PRO A 109 1.63 15.13 -8.91
C PRO A 109 0.31 15.61 -8.32
N GLU A 110 -0.84 15.19 -8.87
CA GLU A 110 -2.16 15.54 -8.38
C GLU A 110 -2.47 14.93 -7.00
N THR A 111 -2.01 13.72 -6.74
CA THR A 111 -2.11 13.05 -5.43
C THR A 111 -1.22 13.74 -4.40
N MET A 112 0.03 14.02 -4.79
CA MET A 112 0.99 14.69 -3.92
C MET A 112 0.57 16.11 -3.55
N ALA A 113 -0.07 16.85 -4.46
CA ALA A 113 -0.63 18.17 -4.17
C ALA A 113 -1.74 18.13 -3.10
N VAL A 114 -2.50 17.04 -3.02
CA VAL A 114 -3.48 16.81 -1.94
C VAL A 114 -2.76 16.40 -0.66
N ARG A 115 -1.79 15.49 -0.76
CA ARG A 115 -1.02 15.02 0.38
C ARG A 115 -0.29 16.15 1.09
N GLU A 116 0.36 17.05 0.36
CA GLU A 116 1.09 18.18 0.91
C GLU A 116 0.21 19.11 1.77
N LYS A 117 -1.05 19.33 1.35
CA LYS A 117 -2.01 20.14 2.11
C LYS A 117 -2.46 19.48 3.41
N LEU A 118 -2.62 18.16 3.40
CA LEU A 118 -3.15 17.38 4.53
C LEU A 118 -2.05 16.90 5.48
N LEU A 119 -0.88 16.61 4.93
CA LEU A 119 0.29 16.03 5.59
C LEU A 119 1.54 16.81 5.19
N PRO A 120 1.79 18.00 5.76
CA PRO A 120 3.03 18.74 5.50
C PRO A 120 4.21 17.97 6.09
N GLU A 121 4.95 17.29 5.23
CA GLU A 121 6.06 16.42 5.57
C GLU A 121 7.39 17.16 5.49
N SER A 122 8.30 16.86 6.41
CA SER A 122 9.64 17.47 6.47
C SER A 122 10.61 16.60 7.28
N GLY A 123 11.86 16.99 7.30
CA GLY A 123 12.91 16.29 8.04
C GLY A 123 13.25 14.95 7.38
N THR A 124 13.00 13.85 8.06
CA THR A 124 13.26 12.50 7.57
C THR A 124 12.15 11.94 6.65
N ILE A 125 11.16 12.74 6.32
CA ILE A 125 10.07 12.35 5.41
C ILE A 125 10.05 13.33 4.24
N SER A 126 10.18 12.82 3.01
CA SER A 126 10.15 13.60 1.78
C SER A 126 9.06 13.13 0.83
N GLN A 127 8.60 14.05 -0.03
CA GLN A 127 7.59 13.80 -1.05
C GLN A 127 8.21 13.85 -2.44
N ILE A 128 7.86 12.89 -3.29
CA ILE A 128 8.27 12.83 -4.70
C ILE A 128 7.01 12.81 -5.56
N ALA A 129 6.78 13.91 -6.28
CA ALA A 129 5.63 14.06 -7.18
C ALA A 129 5.99 13.59 -8.59
N MET A 130 6.02 12.27 -8.80
CA MET A 130 6.38 11.60 -10.06
C MET A 130 5.59 10.32 -10.24
N SER A 131 5.48 9.85 -11.49
CA SER A 131 4.98 8.51 -11.76
C SER A 131 5.95 7.45 -11.26
N ALA A 132 5.42 6.33 -10.73
CA ALA A 132 6.23 5.17 -10.36
C ALA A 132 6.99 4.54 -11.56
N MET A 133 6.59 4.87 -12.79
CA MET A 133 7.20 4.39 -14.04
C MET A 133 8.30 5.30 -14.56
N GLU A 134 8.54 6.47 -13.93
CA GLU A 134 9.60 7.42 -14.28
C GLU A 134 10.84 7.16 -13.43
N ASP A 135 11.98 7.74 -13.83
CA ASP A 135 13.26 7.66 -13.08
C ASP A 135 13.23 8.59 -11.86
N TRP A 136 12.58 8.14 -10.81
CA TRP A 136 12.53 8.82 -9.50
C TRP A 136 13.74 8.50 -8.61
N GLY A 137 14.58 7.53 -8.99
CA GLY A 137 15.77 7.14 -8.21
C GLY A 137 16.76 8.28 -7.99
N SER A 138 16.85 9.19 -8.96
CA SER A 138 17.67 10.42 -8.87
C SER A 138 17.25 11.38 -7.74
N LYS A 139 16.05 11.16 -7.14
CA LYS A 139 15.54 11.94 -6.01
C LYS A 139 15.91 11.33 -4.65
N ILE A 140 16.45 10.12 -4.64
CA ILE A 140 16.92 9.45 -3.42
C ILE A 140 18.38 9.82 -3.20
N SER A 141 18.66 10.42 -2.05
CA SER A 141 20.02 10.93 -1.74
C SER A 141 20.92 9.89 -1.10
N GLU A 142 20.33 8.92 -0.40
CA GLU A 142 21.06 7.91 0.34
C GLU A 142 21.60 6.82 -0.57
N GLN A 143 22.87 6.48 -0.38
CA GLN A 143 23.56 5.45 -1.14
C GLN A 143 24.11 4.35 -0.22
N ASN A 144 24.13 3.13 -0.73
CA ASN A 144 24.70 1.97 0.01
C ASN A 144 24.04 1.72 1.38
N VAL A 145 22.76 1.96 1.50
CA VAL A 145 21.94 1.69 2.68
C VAL A 145 20.89 0.62 2.37
N PRO A 146 20.38 -0.11 3.36
CA PRO A 146 19.24 -1.00 3.13
C PRO A 146 18.03 -0.22 2.61
N VAL A 147 17.38 -0.75 1.57
CA VAL A 147 16.22 -0.12 0.92
C VAL A 147 15.01 -1.02 1.01
N LEU A 148 13.92 -0.47 1.54
CA LEU A 148 12.60 -1.08 1.52
C LEU A 148 11.69 -0.31 0.55
N ILE A 149 11.14 -1.00 -0.42
CA ILE A 149 10.09 -0.47 -1.30
C ILE A 149 8.75 -1.03 -0.82
N VAL A 150 7.76 -0.16 -0.66
CA VAL A 150 6.38 -0.55 -0.32
C VAL A 150 5.47 -0.15 -1.48
N ILE A 151 4.69 -1.10 -1.99
CA ILE A 151 3.69 -0.89 -3.05
C ILE A 151 2.36 -1.44 -2.57
N GLU A 152 1.51 -0.57 -2.04
CA GLU A 152 0.20 -0.91 -1.50
C GLU A 152 -0.92 -0.35 -2.39
N GLY A 153 -1.92 -1.18 -2.71
CA GLY A 153 -3.14 -0.72 -3.38
C GLY A 153 -2.95 -0.21 -4.81
N LEU A 154 -1.90 -0.64 -5.53
CA LEU A 154 -1.58 -0.14 -6.86
C LEU A 154 -1.73 -1.20 -7.96
N THR A 155 -1.08 -2.35 -7.80
CA THR A 155 -0.87 -3.30 -8.90
C THR A 155 -2.16 -3.78 -9.55
N MET A 156 -3.24 -3.89 -8.80
CA MET A 156 -4.54 -4.35 -9.29
C MET A 156 -5.19 -3.40 -10.33
N TYR A 157 -4.78 -2.15 -10.38
CA TYR A 157 -5.29 -1.14 -11.34
C TYR A 157 -4.46 -1.06 -12.63
N LEU A 158 -3.30 -1.70 -12.67
CA LEU A 158 -2.33 -1.68 -13.76
C LEU A 158 -2.55 -2.84 -14.74
N ASN A 159 -1.65 -2.99 -15.69
CA ASN A 159 -1.46 -4.19 -16.49
C ASN A 159 -0.07 -4.80 -16.21
N ALA A 160 0.21 -5.99 -16.76
CA ALA A 160 1.47 -6.68 -16.50
C ALA A 160 2.71 -5.88 -16.96
N LYS A 161 2.61 -5.13 -18.06
CA LYS A 161 3.72 -4.31 -18.58
C LYS A 161 4.01 -3.12 -17.68
N ASP A 162 2.96 -2.49 -17.13
CA ASP A 162 3.12 -1.38 -16.18
C ASP A 162 3.79 -1.86 -14.89
N VAL A 163 3.40 -3.04 -14.39
CA VAL A 163 4.05 -3.66 -13.23
C VAL A 163 5.52 -3.94 -13.54
N GLN A 164 5.83 -4.55 -14.67
CA GLN A 164 7.21 -4.79 -15.11
C GLN A 164 8.02 -3.48 -15.22
N GLN A 165 7.41 -2.41 -15.74
CA GLN A 165 8.07 -1.10 -15.86
C GLN A 165 8.42 -0.52 -14.47
N ILE A 166 7.51 -0.57 -13.49
CA ILE A 166 7.80 -0.11 -12.12
C ILE A 166 8.98 -0.88 -11.54
N PHE A 167 9.00 -2.20 -11.69
CA PHE A 167 10.09 -3.03 -11.18
C PHE A 167 11.40 -2.83 -11.95
N ALA A 168 11.35 -2.50 -13.25
CA ALA A 168 12.53 -2.13 -14.02
C ALA A 168 13.14 -0.80 -13.51
N VAL A 169 12.31 0.18 -13.15
CA VAL A 169 12.77 1.44 -12.52
C VAL A 169 13.43 1.12 -11.16
N ILE A 170 12.78 0.34 -10.29
CA ILE A 170 13.38 -0.07 -9.00
C ILE A 170 14.72 -0.76 -9.21
N SER A 171 14.79 -1.68 -10.19
CA SER A 171 16.02 -2.39 -10.53
C SER A 171 17.12 -1.45 -11.03
N GLY A 172 16.78 -0.41 -11.79
CA GLY A 172 17.71 0.62 -12.23
C GLY A 172 18.21 1.53 -11.13
N CYS A 173 17.37 1.80 -10.11
CA CYS A 173 17.69 2.71 -9.01
C CYS A 173 18.59 2.09 -7.94
N PHE A 174 18.42 0.81 -7.63
CA PHE A 174 19.06 0.16 -6.49
C PHE A 174 19.76 -1.14 -6.91
N SER A 175 20.97 -1.37 -6.41
CA SER A 175 21.67 -2.65 -6.57
C SER A 175 21.02 -3.76 -5.73
N GLN A 176 20.54 -3.41 -4.54
CA GLN A 176 19.83 -4.29 -3.63
C GLN A 176 18.60 -3.58 -3.08
N ALA A 177 17.48 -4.27 -3.00
CA ALA A 177 16.26 -3.77 -2.39
C ALA A 177 15.34 -4.91 -1.96
N THR A 178 14.63 -4.71 -0.83
CA THR A 178 13.48 -5.53 -0.45
C THR A 178 12.21 -4.83 -0.92
N VAL A 179 11.28 -5.55 -1.52
CA VAL A 179 10.01 -5.02 -2.01
C VAL A 179 8.85 -5.73 -1.34
N PHE A 180 7.98 -4.98 -0.67
CA PHE A 180 6.67 -5.45 -0.21
C PHE A 180 5.62 -4.96 -1.19
N VAL A 181 5.01 -5.87 -1.94
CA VAL A 181 4.01 -5.51 -2.95
C VAL A 181 2.68 -6.22 -2.70
N GLU A 182 1.61 -5.42 -2.63
CA GLU A 182 0.26 -5.97 -2.60
C GLU A 182 -0.15 -6.41 -4.00
N THR A 183 -0.70 -7.63 -4.06
CA THR A 183 -1.24 -8.20 -5.30
C THR A 183 -2.62 -8.80 -5.08
N MET A 184 -3.43 -8.77 -6.12
CA MET A 184 -4.75 -9.39 -6.14
C MET A 184 -4.72 -10.74 -6.86
N ASN A 185 -5.50 -11.70 -6.37
CA ASN A 185 -5.67 -12.96 -7.08
C ASN A 185 -6.48 -12.75 -8.37
N PRO A 186 -6.14 -13.39 -9.51
CA PRO A 186 -6.87 -13.23 -10.78
C PRO A 186 -8.37 -13.56 -10.69
N THR A 187 -8.77 -14.46 -9.80
CA THR A 187 -10.18 -14.78 -9.55
C THR A 187 -10.89 -13.61 -8.89
N MET A 188 -10.22 -12.93 -7.94
CA MET A 188 -10.76 -11.74 -7.28
C MET A 188 -10.91 -10.58 -8.26
N VAL A 189 -9.92 -10.33 -9.12
CA VAL A 189 -10.00 -9.30 -10.18
C VAL A 189 -11.25 -9.49 -11.04
N ARG A 190 -11.61 -10.73 -11.39
CA ARG A 190 -12.75 -11.03 -12.25
C ARG A 190 -14.11 -10.93 -11.56
N HIS A 191 -14.18 -11.27 -10.29
CA HIS A 191 -15.47 -11.50 -9.62
C HIS A 191 -15.73 -10.55 -8.44
N PHE A 192 -14.70 -9.91 -7.90
CA PHE A 192 -14.84 -9.05 -6.75
C PHE A 192 -15.10 -7.61 -7.17
N LYS A 193 -16.13 -7.01 -6.59
CA LYS A 193 -16.49 -5.60 -6.80
C LYS A 193 -16.59 -4.91 -5.45
N GLU A 194 -15.87 -3.83 -5.33
CA GLU A 194 -15.98 -2.92 -4.20
C GLU A 194 -16.81 -1.72 -4.64
N LYS A 195 -17.99 -1.55 -4.06
CA LYS A 195 -18.96 -0.50 -4.48
C LYS A 195 -18.40 0.91 -4.38
N SER A 196 -17.57 1.16 -3.37
CA SER A 196 -16.91 2.45 -3.19
C SER A 196 -15.82 2.70 -4.22
N ILE A 197 -15.11 1.66 -4.67
CA ILE A 197 -14.10 1.73 -5.72
C ILE A 197 -14.77 1.92 -7.09
N ASP A 198 -15.82 1.15 -7.39
CA ASP A 198 -16.60 1.33 -8.61
C ASP A 198 -17.16 2.76 -8.74
N ALA A 199 -17.59 3.37 -7.63
CA ALA A 199 -18.09 4.75 -7.60
C ALA A 199 -17.02 5.80 -7.96
N SER A 200 -15.74 5.48 -7.71
CA SER A 200 -14.60 6.32 -8.11
C SER A 200 -14.17 6.12 -9.57
N ASN A 201 -14.88 5.31 -10.36
CA ASN A 201 -14.52 4.90 -11.72
C ASN A 201 -13.18 4.12 -11.81
N ALA A 202 -12.67 3.62 -10.73
CA ALA A 202 -11.52 2.73 -10.70
C ALA A 202 -11.97 1.29 -11.01
N LYS A 203 -11.12 0.51 -11.69
CA LYS A 203 -11.41 -0.89 -12.03
C LYS A 203 -10.18 -1.75 -11.78
N PHE A 204 -10.41 -2.94 -11.25
CA PHE A 204 -9.37 -3.94 -11.14
C PHE A 204 -9.12 -4.57 -12.51
N ASN A 205 -7.87 -4.51 -12.98
CA ASN A 205 -7.47 -4.94 -14.31
C ASN A 205 -6.50 -6.12 -14.29
N TRP A 206 -5.67 -6.22 -13.24
CA TRP A 206 -4.59 -7.19 -13.18
C TRP A 206 -4.52 -7.89 -11.83
N GLY A 207 -4.09 -9.14 -11.89
CA GLY A 207 -3.82 -9.95 -10.72
C GLY A 207 -2.85 -11.08 -11.02
N ILE A 208 -2.20 -11.59 -10.00
CA ILE A 208 -1.22 -12.67 -10.09
C ILE A 208 -1.54 -13.77 -9.08
N LYS A 209 -1.22 -15.03 -9.42
CA LYS A 209 -1.60 -16.17 -8.61
C LYS A 209 -0.88 -16.23 -7.26
N ASN A 210 0.42 -15.98 -7.27
CA ASN A 210 1.30 -16.04 -6.11
C ASN A 210 2.64 -15.35 -6.37
N GLY A 211 3.51 -15.27 -5.36
CA GLY A 211 4.80 -14.61 -5.44
C GLY A 211 5.79 -15.29 -6.38
N LYS A 212 5.72 -16.60 -6.56
CA LYS A 212 6.57 -17.31 -7.54
C LYS A 212 6.25 -16.88 -8.97
N ALA A 213 4.95 -16.84 -9.30
CA ALA A 213 4.51 -16.37 -10.61
C ALA A 213 4.84 -14.88 -10.84
N LEU A 214 4.88 -14.06 -9.78
CA LEU A 214 5.33 -12.68 -9.88
C LEU A 214 6.82 -12.60 -10.16
N ALA A 215 7.65 -13.37 -9.46
CA ALA A 215 9.10 -13.41 -9.69
C ALA A 215 9.45 -13.92 -11.12
N GLU A 216 8.67 -14.84 -11.68
CA GLU A 216 8.83 -15.27 -13.08
C GLU A 216 8.65 -14.12 -14.10
N LEU A 217 7.87 -13.09 -13.75
CA LEU A 217 7.69 -11.88 -14.58
C LEU A 217 8.78 -10.82 -14.35
N LEU A 218 9.57 -10.96 -13.29
CA LEU A 218 10.50 -9.96 -12.76
C LEU A 218 11.90 -10.58 -12.58
N PRO A 219 12.68 -10.74 -13.64
CA PRO A 219 13.90 -11.55 -13.62
C PRO A 219 14.98 -11.06 -12.66
N ASP A 220 14.96 -9.78 -12.28
CA ASP A 220 15.93 -9.20 -11.34
C ASP A 220 15.52 -9.40 -9.87
N PHE A 221 14.37 -10.04 -9.62
CA PHE A 221 13.81 -10.16 -8.28
C PHE A 221 13.57 -11.62 -7.91
N ARG A 222 14.03 -12.00 -6.73
CA ARG A 222 13.79 -13.30 -6.13
C ARG A 222 12.56 -13.27 -5.21
N PHE A 223 11.72 -14.28 -5.32
CA PHE A 223 10.63 -14.50 -4.36
C PHE A 223 11.19 -14.97 -3.01
N VAL A 224 10.78 -14.32 -1.94
CA VAL A 224 11.12 -14.67 -0.55
C VAL A 224 9.96 -15.37 0.13
N GLU A 225 8.87 -14.66 0.35
CA GLU A 225 7.68 -15.16 1.03
C GLU A 225 6.42 -14.38 0.61
N GLU A 226 5.25 -14.89 0.98
CA GLU A 226 3.99 -14.20 0.76
C GLU A 226 3.06 -14.33 1.97
N HIS A 227 2.35 -13.26 2.28
CA HIS A 227 1.40 -13.16 3.38
C HIS A 227 -0.01 -12.91 2.84
N SER A 228 -0.93 -13.81 3.14
CA SER A 228 -2.34 -13.61 2.80
C SER A 228 -2.97 -12.54 3.70
N LEU A 229 -3.84 -11.70 3.15
CA LEU A 229 -4.59 -10.74 3.97
C LEU A 229 -5.53 -11.41 4.98
N THR A 230 -5.79 -12.72 4.86
CA THR A 230 -6.50 -13.49 5.87
C THR A 230 -5.76 -13.50 7.23
N GLU A 231 -4.43 -13.38 7.22
CA GLU A 231 -3.62 -13.21 8.44
C GLU A 231 -4.01 -11.93 9.20
N GLY A 232 -4.16 -10.82 8.48
CA GLY A 232 -4.64 -9.56 9.03
C GLY A 232 -6.10 -9.63 9.50
N MET A 233 -6.97 -10.29 8.70
CA MET A 233 -8.36 -10.53 9.07
C MET A 233 -8.50 -11.28 10.40
N ALA A 234 -7.63 -12.25 10.66
CA ALA A 234 -7.64 -13.04 11.88
C ALA A 234 -7.43 -12.21 13.16
N ALA A 235 -6.87 -11.01 13.05
CA ALA A 235 -6.65 -10.12 14.17
C ALA A 235 -7.96 -9.51 14.70
N PHE A 236 -8.98 -9.31 13.83
CA PHE A 236 -10.19 -8.59 14.19
C PHE A 236 -11.51 -9.31 13.81
N VAL A 237 -11.43 -10.37 13.01
CA VAL A 237 -12.58 -11.22 12.65
C VAL A 237 -12.31 -12.65 13.12
N PRO A 238 -12.90 -13.10 14.24
CA PRO A 238 -12.53 -14.36 14.91
C PRO A 238 -12.57 -15.60 14.04
N ILE A 239 -13.52 -15.70 13.09
CA ILE A 239 -13.64 -16.85 12.19
C ILE A 239 -12.40 -17.04 11.31
N TYR A 240 -11.69 -15.97 10.98
CA TYR A 240 -10.47 -16.03 10.16
C TYR A 240 -9.30 -16.71 10.89
N LYS A 241 -9.34 -16.85 12.23
CA LYS A 241 -8.36 -17.70 12.96
C LYS A 241 -8.42 -19.17 12.53
N LEU A 242 -9.57 -19.60 12.01
CA LEU A 242 -9.77 -20.95 11.45
C LEU A 242 -9.60 -20.92 9.92
N LEU A 243 -10.24 -19.96 9.24
CA LEU A 243 -10.23 -19.86 7.78
C LEU A 243 -8.81 -19.62 7.22
N ASP A 244 -7.98 -18.86 7.92
CA ASP A 244 -6.58 -18.63 7.54
C ASP A 244 -5.73 -19.91 7.48
N ARG A 245 -6.15 -20.97 8.17
CA ARG A 245 -5.49 -22.29 8.11
C ARG A 245 -5.82 -23.07 6.83
N LEU A 246 -6.83 -22.64 6.07
CA LEU A 246 -7.27 -23.31 4.85
C LEU A 246 -6.51 -22.76 3.63
N PRO A 247 -5.69 -23.57 2.95
CA PRO A 247 -4.91 -23.12 1.79
C PRO A 247 -5.78 -22.50 0.69
N ALA A 248 -6.99 -23.03 0.47
CA ALA A 248 -7.92 -22.49 -0.53
C ALA A 248 -8.32 -21.04 -0.23
N VAL A 249 -8.58 -20.71 1.04
CA VAL A 249 -8.97 -19.36 1.47
C VAL A 249 -7.77 -18.40 1.34
N ARG A 250 -6.59 -18.82 1.82
CA ARG A 250 -5.36 -18.03 1.69
C ARG A 250 -5.01 -17.74 0.23
N ASN A 251 -5.18 -18.73 -0.65
CA ASN A 251 -4.82 -18.62 -2.06
C ASN A 251 -5.72 -17.67 -2.84
N ILE A 252 -6.98 -17.53 -2.49
CA ILE A 252 -7.93 -16.62 -3.15
C ILE A 252 -7.75 -15.19 -2.66
N SER A 253 -7.39 -14.99 -1.40
CA SER A 253 -7.20 -13.66 -0.82
C SER A 253 -6.07 -12.88 -1.51
N ASN A 254 -6.17 -11.54 -1.45
CA ASN A 254 -5.05 -10.67 -1.77
C ASN A 254 -3.85 -10.99 -0.88
N LYS A 255 -2.66 -10.68 -1.34
CA LYS A 255 -1.41 -11.01 -0.68
C LYS A 255 -0.44 -9.85 -0.67
N ILE A 256 0.36 -9.79 0.37
CA ILE A 256 1.60 -9.04 0.38
C ILE A 256 2.72 -10.03 0.00
N ILE A 257 3.36 -9.78 -1.11
CA ILE A 257 4.49 -10.57 -1.60
C ILE A 257 5.77 -9.84 -1.25
N VAL A 258 6.72 -10.59 -0.70
CA VAL A 258 8.07 -10.11 -0.40
C VAL A 258 9.01 -10.61 -1.50
N LEU A 259 9.65 -9.65 -2.17
CA LEU A 259 10.67 -9.88 -3.16
C LEU A 259 11.99 -9.23 -2.72
N GLU A 260 13.09 -9.78 -3.16
CA GLU A 260 14.43 -9.21 -3.00
C GLU A 260 15.11 -9.07 -4.36
N LYS A 261 15.75 -7.94 -4.56
CA LYS A 261 16.72 -7.72 -5.62
C LYS A 261 18.11 -7.91 -5.04
N GLU A 262 18.90 -8.78 -5.66
CA GLU A 262 20.31 -9.06 -5.33
C GLU A 262 21.26 -8.44 -6.36
#